data_541e9393b77817d56b2ff0e26e680452
#
_entry.id   541e9393b77817d56b2ff0e26e680452
#
_cell.length_a   1.000
_cell.length_b   1.000
_cell.length_c   1.000
_cell.angle_alpha   90.00
_cell.angle_beta   90.00
_cell.angle_gamma   90.00
#
_symmetry.space_group_name_H-M   'P 1'
#
loop_
_entity.id
_entity.type
_entity.pdbx_description
1 polymer ?
#
loop_
_entity_poly.entity_id
_entity_poly.type
_entity_poly.pdbx_seq_one_letter_code
_entity_poly.pdbx_strand_id
1 'polypeptide(L)'
;MKSIREIYKIGKGPSSSHTMGPERAATLFKAKNPDADAFKVILYGSLSATGIGHGTDRVLREVLSPAPTEIIFSKETIPGSHPNTMDFFAMKNGVESCSMRVESIGGGDIRIPGHRDAESEEVYIEHSFAEIADFCKWRYIHTLSEYVELNEGPEIWDFLMEVWQVMKNAIDEGLKAEGVLPGGLNVQRKAKFLIESEPEEKVPALLEFQKIAAYAYAVAEQNAGNGTIVTAP
;
A
#
# COMPACT_ATOMS: atom_id res chain seq x y z
N MET A 1 -1.07 -22.19 0.39
CA MET A 1 -1.30 -20.73 0.09
C MET A 1 -0.75 -19.89 1.23
N LYS A 2 -0.40 -18.62 0.95
CA LYS A 2 0.11 -17.66 1.95
C LYS A 2 -0.99 -17.20 2.91
N SER A 3 -0.57 -16.61 4.05
CA SER A 3 -1.46 -16.00 5.03
C SER A 3 -2.34 -14.90 4.43
N ILE A 4 -3.56 -14.74 4.95
CA ILE A 4 -4.46 -13.60 4.66
C ILE A 4 -3.79 -12.27 5.03
N ARG A 5 -2.85 -12.26 5.98
CA ARG A 5 -2.06 -11.07 6.34
C ARG A 5 -1.22 -10.54 5.17
N GLU A 6 -0.90 -11.40 4.19
CA GLU A 6 -0.19 -11.00 2.97
C GLU A 6 -1.12 -10.34 1.93
N ILE A 7 -2.44 -10.54 2.04
CA ILE A 7 -3.43 -9.99 1.12
C ILE A 7 -3.75 -8.53 1.46
N TYR A 8 -4.05 -8.25 2.72
CA TYR A 8 -4.44 -6.91 3.15
C TYR A 8 -3.23 -6.13 3.65
N LYS A 9 -2.88 -5.05 2.95
CA LYS A 9 -1.76 -4.19 3.33
C LYS A 9 -2.25 -2.78 3.63
N ILE A 10 -1.97 -2.31 4.84
CA ILE A 10 -2.24 -0.95 5.28
C ILE A 10 -1.07 -0.08 4.82
N GLY A 11 -1.35 1.04 4.18
CA GLY A 11 -0.33 1.98 3.75
C GLY A 11 -0.90 3.21 3.06
N LYS A 12 -0.02 4.09 2.58
CA LYS A 12 -0.40 5.32 1.90
C LYS A 12 -0.69 5.08 0.42
N GLY A 13 -1.81 5.64 -0.07
CA GLY A 13 -2.06 5.74 -1.52
C GLY A 13 -1.08 6.69 -2.23
N PRO A 14 -1.20 6.83 -3.56
CA PRO A 14 -2.19 6.20 -4.41
C PRO A 14 -1.76 4.85 -5.02
N SER A 15 -0.53 4.39 -4.78
CA SER A 15 -0.01 3.21 -5.47
C SER A 15 0.75 2.27 -4.55
N SER A 16 0.40 0.99 -4.56
CA SER A 16 1.14 -0.02 -3.80
C SER A 16 2.59 -0.13 -4.30
N SER A 17 2.84 -0.08 -5.59
CA SER A 17 4.19 -0.24 -6.15
C SER A 17 5.00 1.07 -6.22
N HIS A 18 4.35 2.25 -6.30
CA HIS A 18 5.05 3.54 -6.43
C HIS A 18 5.05 4.36 -5.13
N THR A 19 4.28 4.00 -4.14
CA THR A 19 4.21 4.67 -2.83
C THR A 19 4.59 3.73 -1.70
N MET A 20 3.82 2.65 -1.49
CA MET A 20 4.02 1.74 -0.35
C MET A 20 5.31 0.91 -0.46
N GLY A 21 5.64 0.41 -1.66
CA GLY A 21 6.91 -0.31 -1.90
C GLY A 21 8.14 0.57 -1.61
N PRO A 22 8.25 1.78 -2.18
CA PRO A 22 9.29 2.76 -1.83
C PRO A 22 9.31 3.14 -0.34
N GLU A 23 8.15 3.33 0.30
CA GLU A 23 8.04 3.58 1.74
C GLU A 23 8.68 2.46 2.56
N ARG A 24 8.31 1.22 2.25
CA ARG A 24 8.85 0.02 2.91
C ARG A 24 10.36 -0.13 2.70
N ALA A 25 10.83 0.10 1.47
CA ALA A 25 12.25 0.05 1.13
C ALA A 25 13.05 1.11 1.90
N ALA A 26 12.57 2.36 1.94
CA ALA A 26 13.20 3.44 2.68
C ALA A 26 13.22 3.16 4.19
N THR A 27 12.13 2.65 4.76
CA THR A 27 12.04 2.27 6.17
C THR A 27 13.09 1.20 6.52
N LEU A 28 13.17 0.16 5.69
CA LEU A 28 14.17 -0.90 5.86
C LEU A 28 15.61 -0.36 5.76
N PHE A 29 15.88 0.48 4.76
CA PHE A 29 17.21 1.02 4.54
C PHE A 29 17.63 1.97 5.67
N LYS A 30 16.74 2.83 6.12
CA LYS A 30 16.97 3.74 7.26
C LYS A 30 17.27 2.96 8.55
N ALA A 31 16.50 1.91 8.82
CA ALA A 31 16.71 1.08 10.01
C ALA A 31 18.08 0.38 10.01
N LYS A 32 18.60 0.03 8.83
CA LYS A 32 19.94 -0.56 8.67
C LYS A 32 21.09 0.47 8.75
N ASN A 33 20.79 1.76 8.61
CA ASN A 33 21.76 2.86 8.58
C ASN A 33 21.40 3.99 9.55
N PRO A 34 21.29 3.70 10.85
CA PRO A 34 20.84 4.69 11.86
C PRO A 34 21.80 5.88 12.02
N ASP A 35 23.07 5.70 11.65
CA ASP A 35 24.12 6.72 11.78
C ASP A 35 24.35 7.53 10.49
N ALA A 36 23.50 7.40 9.49
CA ALA A 36 23.64 8.16 8.23
C ALA A 36 23.29 9.64 8.44
N ASP A 37 24.14 10.53 7.92
CA ASP A 37 23.94 11.98 7.98
C ASP A 37 23.02 12.48 6.86
N ALA A 38 23.01 11.77 5.74
CA ALA A 38 22.19 12.08 4.56
C ALA A 38 21.90 10.81 3.75
N PHE A 39 20.90 10.89 2.90
CA PHE A 39 20.54 9.82 1.96
C PHE A 39 20.50 10.33 0.53
N LYS A 40 20.78 9.43 -0.39
CA LYS A 40 20.56 9.64 -1.83
C LYS A 40 19.77 8.45 -2.35
N VAL A 41 18.74 8.70 -3.16
CA VAL A 41 17.91 7.67 -3.79
C VAL A 41 17.85 7.92 -5.27
N ILE A 42 18.14 6.90 -6.07
CA ILE A 42 18.00 6.94 -7.53
C ILE A 42 16.83 6.06 -7.92
N LEU A 43 15.86 6.64 -8.61
CA LEU A 43 14.68 5.95 -9.12
C LEU A 43 14.86 5.65 -10.60
N TYR A 44 14.48 4.46 -11.03
CA TYR A 44 14.62 3.99 -12.41
C TYR A 44 13.27 3.60 -13.01
N GLY A 45 13.25 3.51 -14.34
CA GLY A 45 12.13 3.00 -15.11
C GLY A 45 10.78 3.65 -14.78
N SER A 46 9.78 2.85 -14.36
CA SER A 46 8.44 3.35 -14.06
C SER A 46 8.41 4.26 -12.83
N LEU A 47 9.21 3.97 -11.79
CA LEU A 47 9.34 4.87 -10.64
C LEU A 47 9.88 6.24 -11.00
N SER A 48 10.81 6.30 -11.94
CA SER A 48 11.33 7.58 -12.46
C SER A 48 10.29 8.31 -13.32
N ALA A 49 9.60 7.59 -14.20
CA ALA A 49 8.69 8.19 -15.16
C ALA A 49 7.40 8.74 -14.51
N THR A 50 6.88 8.06 -13.51
CA THR A 50 5.55 8.36 -12.90
C THR A 50 5.59 8.65 -11.40
N GLY A 51 6.76 8.52 -10.77
CA GLY A 51 6.91 8.62 -9.32
C GLY A 51 6.47 9.96 -8.72
N ILE A 52 6.71 11.07 -9.41
CA ILE A 52 6.25 12.40 -8.97
C ILE A 52 4.72 12.41 -8.84
N GLY A 53 4.01 11.89 -9.85
CA GLY A 53 2.54 11.80 -9.85
C GLY A 53 1.98 10.89 -8.75
N HIS A 54 2.75 9.90 -8.32
CA HIS A 54 2.38 8.98 -7.25
C HIS A 54 2.95 9.38 -5.87
N GLY A 55 3.64 10.52 -5.77
CA GLY A 55 4.23 11.00 -4.52
C GLY A 55 5.37 10.13 -4.00
N THR A 56 6.07 9.40 -4.86
CA THR A 56 7.21 8.55 -4.50
C THR A 56 8.31 9.37 -3.81
N ASP A 57 8.64 10.53 -4.36
CA ASP A 57 9.64 11.44 -3.80
C ASP A 57 9.22 11.98 -2.42
N ARG A 58 7.94 12.27 -2.27
CA ARG A 58 7.41 12.76 -0.99
C ARG A 58 7.49 11.69 0.09
N VAL A 59 7.02 10.48 -0.16
CA VAL A 59 7.05 9.40 0.83
C VAL A 59 8.49 9.04 1.20
N LEU A 60 9.43 9.04 0.25
CA LEU A 60 10.84 8.79 0.51
C LEU A 60 11.43 9.87 1.44
N ARG A 61 11.14 11.16 1.19
CA ARG A 61 11.60 12.26 2.06
C ARG A 61 10.98 12.19 3.44
N GLU A 62 9.70 11.86 3.56
CA GLU A 62 9.02 11.70 4.84
C GLU A 62 9.67 10.61 5.69
N VAL A 63 9.89 9.43 5.11
CA VAL A 63 10.48 8.28 5.83
C VAL A 63 11.92 8.54 6.22
N LEU A 64 12.73 9.09 5.33
CA LEU A 64 14.15 9.32 5.57
C LEU A 64 14.44 10.56 6.42
N SER A 65 13.43 11.41 6.66
CA SER A 65 13.52 12.55 7.59
C SER A 65 13.99 12.09 9.00
N PRO A 66 14.78 12.90 9.77
CA PRO A 66 15.18 14.28 9.48
C PRO A 66 16.42 14.41 8.58
N ALA A 67 17.05 13.31 8.14
CA ALA A 67 18.25 13.39 7.31
C ALA A 67 17.95 13.99 5.92
N PRO A 68 18.79 14.90 5.41
CA PRO A 68 18.68 15.43 4.06
C PRO A 68 18.68 14.29 3.04
N THR A 69 17.74 14.34 2.09
CA THR A 69 17.58 13.28 1.09
C THR A 69 17.56 13.86 -0.32
N GLU A 70 18.55 13.47 -1.11
CA GLU A 70 18.60 13.73 -2.55
C GLU A 70 17.84 12.62 -3.30
N ILE A 71 16.91 12.99 -4.18
CA ILE A 71 16.16 12.03 -5.01
C ILE A 71 16.41 12.34 -6.47
N ILE A 72 16.90 11.36 -7.20
CA ILE A 72 17.25 11.46 -8.63
C ILE A 72 16.29 10.59 -9.44
N PHE A 73 15.56 11.20 -10.35
CA PHE A 73 14.75 10.52 -11.35
C PHE A 73 15.62 10.22 -12.58
N SER A 74 16.17 9.01 -12.65
CA SER A 74 17.06 8.61 -13.74
C SER A 74 16.26 8.26 -15.00
N LYS A 75 16.76 8.69 -16.15
CA LYS A 75 16.24 8.27 -17.47
C LYS A 75 16.81 6.93 -17.91
N GLU A 76 17.74 6.37 -17.17
CA GLU A 76 18.36 5.10 -17.46
C GLU A 76 17.43 3.94 -17.14
N THR A 77 17.53 2.88 -17.92
CA THR A 77 16.91 1.59 -17.64
C THR A 77 18.00 0.60 -17.27
N ILE A 78 17.78 -0.20 -16.24
CA ILE A 78 18.71 -1.22 -15.81
C ILE A 78 18.31 -2.54 -16.47
N PRO A 79 19.08 -3.04 -17.44
CA PRO A 79 18.74 -4.30 -18.12
C PRO A 79 18.62 -5.46 -17.14
N GLY A 80 17.54 -6.24 -17.26
CA GLY A 80 17.29 -7.42 -16.40
C GLY A 80 16.73 -7.11 -15.01
N SER A 81 16.57 -5.83 -14.65
CA SER A 81 15.92 -5.42 -13.39
C SER A 81 14.43 -5.13 -13.58
N HIS A 82 13.69 -5.16 -12.47
CA HIS A 82 12.27 -4.80 -12.46
C HIS A 82 12.06 -3.33 -12.86
N PRO A 83 10.99 -2.96 -13.59
CA PRO A 83 10.69 -1.56 -13.95
C PRO A 83 10.60 -0.59 -12.76
N ASN A 84 10.30 -1.10 -11.58
CA ASN A 84 10.23 -0.31 -10.34
C ASN A 84 11.48 -0.51 -9.48
N THR A 85 12.65 -0.32 -10.06
CA THR A 85 13.94 -0.41 -9.36
C THR A 85 14.33 0.93 -8.74
N MET A 86 14.95 0.88 -7.57
CA MET A 86 15.52 2.02 -6.87
C MET A 86 16.83 1.64 -6.18
N ASP A 87 17.79 2.55 -6.19
CA ASP A 87 19.06 2.44 -5.48
C ASP A 87 19.09 3.45 -4.34
N PHE A 88 19.37 2.95 -3.13
CA PHE A 88 19.55 3.74 -1.93
C PHE A 88 21.02 3.84 -1.58
N PHE A 89 21.45 5.02 -1.13
CA PHE A 89 22.79 5.29 -0.64
C PHE A 89 22.71 6.03 0.69
N ALA A 90 23.41 5.53 1.70
CA ALA A 90 23.60 6.20 2.97
C ALA A 90 24.94 6.94 2.94
N MET A 91 24.93 8.20 3.38
CA MET A 91 26.11 9.04 3.44
C MET A 91 26.49 9.28 4.90
N LYS A 92 27.80 9.28 5.17
CA LYS A 92 28.37 9.64 6.47
C LYS A 92 29.57 10.52 6.26
N ASN A 93 29.56 11.74 6.81
CA ASN A 93 30.61 12.75 6.62
C ASN A 93 30.88 13.03 5.12
N GLY A 94 29.84 13.04 4.29
CA GLY A 94 29.94 13.30 2.86
C GLY A 94 30.47 12.12 2.00
N VAL A 95 30.72 10.94 2.59
CA VAL A 95 31.17 9.74 1.90
C VAL A 95 30.08 8.68 1.94
N GLU A 96 29.91 7.95 0.86
CA GLU A 96 29.01 6.80 0.78
C GLU A 96 29.49 5.71 1.75
N SER A 97 28.61 5.33 2.69
CA SER A 97 28.89 4.31 3.69
C SER A 97 28.22 2.97 3.40
N CYS A 98 27.07 3.00 2.72
CA CYS A 98 26.28 1.82 2.39
C CYS A 98 25.40 2.09 1.18
N SER A 99 25.18 1.05 0.37
CA SER A 99 24.19 1.10 -0.71
C SER A 99 23.33 -0.16 -0.75
N MET A 100 22.11 -0.03 -1.27
CA MET A 100 21.15 -1.12 -1.40
C MET A 100 20.28 -0.91 -2.62
N ARG A 101 20.22 -1.92 -3.51
CA ARG A 101 19.24 -1.96 -4.59
C ARG A 101 17.98 -2.67 -4.14
N VAL A 102 16.82 -2.09 -4.47
CA VAL A 102 15.51 -2.64 -4.14
C VAL A 102 14.59 -2.54 -5.35
N GLU A 103 13.77 -3.54 -5.54
CA GLU A 103 12.72 -3.59 -6.55
C GLU A 103 11.35 -3.64 -5.87
N SER A 104 10.44 -2.74 -6.26
CA SER A 104 9.05 -2.80 -5.82
C SER A 104 8.24 -3.69 -6.77
N ILE A 105 7.90 -4.89 -6.30
CA ILE A 105 7.35 -5.97 -7.14
C ILE A 105 5.81 -6.01 -7.21
N GLY A 106 5.13 -5.05 -6.60
CA GLY A 106 3.67 -4.95 -6.56
C GLY A 106 3.11 -5.29 -5.18
N GLY A 107 1.82 -4.96 -4.94
CA GLY A 107 1.16 -5.18 -3.66
C GLY A 107 1.83 -4.51 -2.44
N GLY A 108 2.75 -3.56 -2.64
CA GLY A 108 3.57 -2.98 -1.58
C GLY A 108 4.78 -3.85 -1.18
N ASP A 109 5.03 -4.96 -1.87
CA ASP A 109 6.17 -5.81 -1.61
C ASP A 109 7.43 -5.31 -2.30
N ILE A 110 8.57 -5.65 -1.68
CA ILE A 110 9.90 -5.30 -2.17
C ILE A 110 10.77 -6.55 -2.29
N ARG A 111 11.65 -6.55 -3.26
CA ARG A 111 12.69 -7.56 -3.45
C ARG A 111 14.06 -6.89 -3.43
N ILE A 112 15.02 -7.52 -2.76
CA ILE A 112 16.43 -7.10 -2.76
C ILE A 112 17.19 -8.08 -3.64
N PRO A 113 17.67 -7.67 -4.83
CA PRO A 113 18.41 -8.57 -5.72
C PRO A 113 19.61 -9.22 -5.01
N GLY A 114 19.74 -10.53 -5.17
CA GLY A 114 20.84 -11.30 -4.53
C GLY A 114 20.56 -11.75 -3.10
N HIS A 115 19.49 -11.27 -2.46
CA HIS A 115 18.98 -11.86 -1.22
C HIS A 115 17.89 -12.87 -1.59
N ARG A 116 17.91 -14.05 -0.96
CA ARG A 116 16.72 -14.89 -0.97
C ARG A 116 15.66 -14.14 -0.17
N ASP A 117 14.56 -13.80 -0.84
CA ASP A 117 13.35 -13.46 -0.11
C ASP A 117 13.06 -14.63 0.82
N ALA A 118 12.87 -14.37 2.09
CA ALA A 118 12.32 -15.39 2.97
C ALA A 118 10.99 -15.76 2.34
N GLU A 119 10.91 -16.93 1.72
CA GLU A 119 9.63 -17.45 1.23
C GLU A 119 8.69 -17.39 2.43
N SER A 120 7.64 -16.58 2.35
CA SER A 120 6.63 -16.58 3.39
C SER A 120 6.08 -17.99 3.47
N GLU A 121 6.14 -18.59 4.66
CA GLU A 121 5.66 -19.94 4.88
C GLU A 121 4.21 -20.06 4.40
N GLU A 122 3.91 -21.16 3.72
CA GLU A 122 2.53 -21.46 3.37
C GLU A 122 1.75 -21.77 4.64
N VAL A 123 0.69 -21.02 4.88
CA VAL A 123 -0.19 -21.19 6.04
C VAL A 123 -1.30 -22.19 5.72
N TYR A 124 -1.79 -22.17 4.49
CA TYR A 124 -2.84 -23.06 4.02
C TYR A 124 -2.27 -24.12 3.09
N ILE A 125 -2.54 -25.38 3.40
CA ILE A 125 -2.07 -26.53 2.60
C ILE A 125 -2.92 -26.69 1.33
N GLU A 126 -4.22 -26.40 1.43
CA GLU A 126 -5.15 -26.50 0.33
C GLU A 126 -4.91 -25.40 -0.72
N HIS A 127 -4.95 -25.78 -2.01
CA HIS A 127 -4.67 -24.88 -3.13
C HIS A 127 -5.92 -24.53 -3.96
N SER A 128 -7.06 -25.11 -3.63
CA SER A 128 -8.34 -24.85 -4.31
C SER A 128 -9.51 -24.82 -3.34
N PHE A 129 -10.59 -24.15 -3.76
CA PHE A 129 -11.81 -24.12 -2.94
C PHE A 129 -12.43 -25.52 -2.76
N ALA A 130 -12.28 -26.40 -3.75
CA ALA A 130 -12.73 -27.78 -3.64
C ALA A 130 -11.99 -28.54 -2.54
N GLU A 131 -10.67 -28.41 -2.47
CA GLU A 131 -9.85 -29.00 -1.40
C GLU A 131 -10.21 -28.43 -0.03
N ILE A 132 -10.42 -27.10 0.08
CA ILE A 132 -10.88 -26.47 1.32
C ILE A 132 -12.23 -27.04 1.74
N ALA A 133 -13.19 -27.19 0.81
CA ALA A 133 -14.51 -27.72 1.11
C ALA A 133 -14.43 -29.18 1.59
N ASP A 134 -13.61 -30.00 0.95
CA ASP A 134 -13.41 -31.41 1.35
C ASP A 134 -12.72 -31.47 2.72
N PHE A 135 -11.71 -30.66 2.98
CA PHE A 135 -11.06 -30.57 4.28
C PHE A 135 -12.03 -30.15 5.38
N CYS A 136 -12.82 -29.10 5.15
CA CYS A 136 -13.83 -28.63 6.09
C CYS A 136 -14.87 -29.72 6.40
N LYS A 137 -15.33 -30.44 5.38
CA LYS A 137 -16.28 -31.56 5.55
C LYS A 137 -15.69 -32.70 6.38
N TRP A 138 -14.43 -33.05 6.13
CA TRP A 138 -13.74 -34.11 6.86
C TRP A 138 -13.49 -33.74 8.32
N ARG A 139 -13.18 -32.45 8.60
CA ARG A 139 -12.91 -31.94 9.95
C ARG A 139 -14.13 -31.47 10.71
N TYR A 140 -15.33 -31.54 10.11
CA TYR A 140 -16.58 -31.00 10.67
C TYR A 140 -16.52 -29.49 10.94
N ILE A 141 -15.79 -28.76 10.08
CA ILE A 141 -15.72 -27.30 10.08
C ILE A 141 -16.91 -26.77 9.27
N HIS A 142 -17.69 -25.87 9.87
CA HIS A 142 -18.95 -25.42 9.28
C HIS A 142 -18.86 -24.10 8.53
N THR A 143 -17.83 -23.29 8.81
CA THR A 143 -17.67 -21.97 8.23
C THR A 143 -16.24 -21.73 7.74
N LEU A 144 -16.06 -20.87 6.74
CA LEU A 144 -14.72 -20.45 6.30
C LEU A 144 -13.97 -19.66 7.39
N SER A 145 -14.69 -19.00 8.29
CA SER A 145 -14.07 -18.31 9.44
C SER A 145 -13.39 -19.29 10.40
N GLU A 146 -14.04 -20.41 10.72
CA GLU A 146 -13.42 -21.48 11.52
C GLU A 146 -12.20 -22.09 10.82
N TYR A 147 -12.26 -22.28 9.48
CA TYR A 147 -11.15 -22.76 8.70
C TYR A 147 -9.96 -21.79 8.72
N VAL A 148 -10.21 -20.48 8.59
CA VAL A 148 -9.19 -19.44 8.68
C VAL A 148 -8.56 -19.42 10.06
N GLU A 149 -9.36 -19.41 11.12
CA GLU A 149 -8.84 -19.40 12.50
C GLU A 149 -8.01 -20.63 12.84
N LEU A 150 -8.41 -21.81 12.31
CA LEU A 150 -7.64 -23.04 12.48
C LEU A 150 -6.23 -22.95 11.91
N ASN A 151 -6.05 -22.30 10.76
CA ASN A 151 -4.78 -22.21 10.07
C ASN A 151 -3.93 -21.01 10.49
N GLU A 152 -4.55 -19.85 10.76
CA GLU A 152 -3.88 -18.58 11.07
C GLU A 152 -3.68 -18.34 12.57
N GLY A 153 -4.40 -19.07 13.42
CA GLY A 153 -4.52 -18.79 14.84
C GLY A 153 -5.56 -17.70 15.18
N PRO A 154 -5.96 -17.59 16.46
CA PRO A 154 -6.99 -16.64 16.88
C PRO A 154 -6.59 -15.16 16.69
N GLU A 155 -5.30 -14.84 16.65
CA GLU A 155 -4.79 -13.49 16.44
C GLU A 155 -5.09 -12.92 15.05
N ILE A 156 -5.61 -13.74 14.12
CA ILE A 156 -6.05 -13.25 12.81
C ILE A 156 -7.20 -12.26 12.93
N TRP A 157 -8.04 -12.42 13.95
CA TRP A 157 -9.19 -11.52 14.17
C TRP A 157 -8.77 -10.13 14.61
N ASP A 158 -7.71 -10.00 15.40
CA ASP A 158 -7.15 -8.70 15.78
C ASP A 158 -6.61 -7.98 14.54
N PHE A 159 -5.88 -8.68 13.69
CA PHE A 159 -5.40 -8.15 12.42
C PHE A 159 -6.54 -7.71 11.49
N LEU A 160 -7.57 -8.56 11.31
CA LEU A 160 -8.71 -8.21 10.46
C LEU A 160 -9.53 -7.05 11.05
N MET A 161 -9.60 -6.91 12.38
CA MET A 161 -10.23 -5.77 13.04
C MET A 161 -9.44 -4.48 12.80
N GLU A 162 -8.11 -4.52 12.83
CA GLU A 162 -7.26 -3.39 12.46
C GLU A 162 -7.50 -2.97 11.00
N VAL A 163 -7.46 -3.93 10.07
CA VAL A 163 -7.77 -3.71 8.65
C VAL A 163 -9.14 -3.04 8.48
N TRP A 164 -10.16 -3.58 9.14
CA TRP A 164 -11.52 -3.03 9.11
C TRP A 164 -11.60 -1.62 9.69
N GLN A 165 -10.87 -1.33 10.76
CA GLN A 165 -10.84 0.01 11.33
C GLN A 165 -10.20 1.02 10.39
N VAL A 166 -9.12 0.65 9.70
CA VAL A 166 -8.49 1.51 8.68
C VAL A 166 -9.44 1.76 7.50
N MET A 167 -10.17 0.74 7.03
CA MET A 167 -11.19 0.91 5.99
C MET A 167 -12.28 1.91 6.39
N LYS A 168 -12.79 1.80 7.62
CA LYS A 168 -13.80 2.75 8.15
C LYS A 168 -13.25 4.16 8.26
N ASN A 169 -12.04 4.31 8.78
CA ASN A 169 -11.40 5.61 8.92
C ASN A 169 -11.20 6.28 7.55
N ALA A 170 -10.80 5.52 6.53
CA ALA A 170 -10.65 6.05 5.18
C ALA A 170 -11.98 6.58 4.60
N ILE A 171 -13.10 5.91 4.88
CA ILE A 171 -14.43 6.40 4.51
C ILE A 171 -14.76 7.68 5.30
N ASP A 172 -14.64 7.65 6.63
CA ASP A 172 -15.00 8.76 7.51
C ASP A 172 -14.21 10.04 7.23
N GLU A 173 -12.92 9.90 6.96
CA GLU A 173 -12.04 11.01 6.56
C GLU A 173 -12.39 11.52 5.17
N GLY A 174 -12.60 10.62 4.21
CA GLY A 174 -12.95 10.97 2.83
C GLY A 174 -14.29 11.70 2.72
N LEU A 175 -15.28 11.32 3.51
CA LEU A 175 -16.59 12.00 3.56
C LEU A 175 -16.51 13.42 4.14
N LYS A 176 -15.46 13.74 4.89
CA LYS A 176 -15.25 15.09 5.46
C LYS A 176 -14.33 15.96 4.61
N ALA A 177 -13.52 15.33 3.75
CA ALA A 177 -12.49 16.02 2.99
C ALA A 177 -13.07 16.85 1.84
N GLU A 178 -12.52 18.05 1.65
CA GLU A 178 -12.90 19.00 0.60
C GLU A 178 -11.67 19.41 -0.24
N GLY A 179 -11.94 20.15 -1.32
CA GLY A 179 -10.91 20.75 -2.16
C GLY A 179 -10.53 19.91 -3.36
N VAL A 180 -9.31 20.12 -3.84
CA VAL A 180 -8.78 19.53 -5.08
C VAL A 180 -7.83 18.39 -4.75
N LEU A 181 -7.92 17.29 -5.49
CA LEU A 181 -6.97 16.18 -5.39
C LEU A 181 -5.60 16.59 -5.94
N PRO A 182 -4.50 16.09 -5.38
CA PRO A 182 -3.16 16.32 -5.92
C PRO A 182 -3.01 15.72 -7.33
N GLY A 183 -2.01 16.20 -8.11
CA GLY A 183 -1.69 15.64 -9.44
C GLY A 183 -1.91 16.59 -10.61
N GLY A 184 -2.30 17.86 -10.37
CA GLY A 184 -2.35 18.92 -11.41
C GLY A 184 -3.54 18.88 -12.37
N LEU A 185 -4.46 17.91 -12.23
CA LEU A 185 -5.66 17.79 -13.05
C LEU A 185 -6.86 18.59 -12.51
N ASN A 186 -6.71 19.27 -11.37
CA ASN A 186 -7.76 20.03 -10.69
C ASN A 186 -9.04 19.24 -10.42
N VAL A 187 -8.93 17.96 -10.13
CA VAL A 187 -10.07 17.09 -9.82
C VAL A 187 -10.64 17.46 -8.46
N GLN A 188 -11.89 17.93 -8.44
CA GLN A 188 -12.59 18.27 -7.20
C GLN A 188 -13.02 17.01 -6.45
N ARG A 189 -12.91 17.03 -5.12
CA ARG A 189 -13.49 15.99 -4.27
C ARG A 189 -15.01 16.04 -4.33
N LYS A 190 -15.64 14.87 -4.34
CA LYS A 190 -17.09 14.70 -4.54
C LYS A 190 -17.78 13.96 -3.40
N ALA A 191 -17.02 13.21 -2.59
CA ALA A 191 -17.59 12.35 -1.56
C ALA A 191 -18.49 13.12 -0.59
N LYS A 192 -18.00 14.24 -0.04
CA LYS A 192 -18.75 15.09 0.87
C LYS A 192 -19.99 15.69 0.22
N PHE A 193 -19.85 16.22 -0.99
CA PHE A 193 -20.98 16.75 -1.74
C PHE A 193 -22.07 15.70 -1.95
N LEU A 194 -21.70 14.47 -2.32
CA LEU A 194 -22.65 13.39 -2.54
C LEU A 194 -23.40 12.99 -1.27
N ILE A 195 -22.71 12.89 -0.13
CA ILE A 195 -23.36 12.47 1.11
C ILE A 195 -24.28 13.56 1.72
N GLU A 196 -23.94 14.84 1.52
CA GLU A 196 -24.69 16.00 2.03
C GLU A 196 -25.79 16.50 1.08
N SER A 197 -25.76 16.11 -0.20
CA SER A 197 -26.75 16.54 -1.18
C SER A 197 -28.10 15.85 -0.93
N GLU A 198 -29.16 16.66 -0.89
CA GLU A 198 -30.54 16.17 -0.90
C GLU A 198 -31.05 16.08 -2.34
N PRO A 199 -31.41 14.89 -2.85
CA PRO A 199 -32.00 14.79 -4.18
C PRO A 199 -33.41 15.35 -4.21
N GLU A 200 -33.80 15.93 -5.35
CA GLU A 200 -35.14 16.49 -5.56
C GLU A 200 -36.23 15.42 -5.36
N GLU A 201 -35.96 14.19 -5.82
CA GLU A 201 -36.85 13.05 -5.63
C GLU A 201 -36.29 12.08 -4.60
N LYS A 202 -37.04 11.87 -3.50
CA LYS A 202 -36.66 10.93 -2.43
C LYS A 202 -37.03 9.48 -2.76
N VAL A 203 -36.49 8.96 -3.87
CA VAL A 203 -36.63 7.54 -4.23
C VAL A 203 -35.65 6.72 -3.41
N PRO A 204 -36.10 5.74 -2.58
CA PRO A 204 -35.20 4.98 -1.68
C PRO A 204 -33.98 4.37 -2.39
N ALA A 205 -34.16 3.80 -3.58
CA ALA A 205 -33.07 3.22 -4.35
C ALA A 205 -32.02 4.26 -4.77
N LEU A 206 -32.43 5.48 -5.16
CA LEU A 206 -31.50 6.55 -5.52
C LEU A 206 -30.70 7.05 -4.32
N LEU A 207 -31.34 7.16 -3.15
CA LEU A 207 -30.66 7.52 -1.90
C LEU A 207 -29.60 6.48 -1.51
N GLU A 208 -29.90 5.20 -1.67
CA GLU A 208 -28.95 4.13 -1.42
C GLU A 208 -27.77 4.16 -2.39
N PHE A 209 -28.02 4.32 -3.68
CA PHE A 209 -26.96 4.50 -4.69
C PHE A 209 -26.09 5.72 -4.43
N GLN A 210 -26.69 6.85 -4.05
CA GLN A 210 -25.96 8.07 -3.70
C GLN A 210 -25.02 7.82 -2.51
N LYS A 211 -25.48 7.13 -1.47
CA LYS A 211 -24.69 6.78 -0.30
C LYS A 211 -23.54 5.83 -0.66
N ILE A 212 -23.81 4.80 -1.46
CA ILE A 212 -22.78 3.88 -1.94
C ILE A 212 -21.72 4.63 -2.77
N ALA A 213 -22.15 5.51 -3.67
CA ALA A 213 -21.26 6.35 -4.48
C ALA A 213 -20.40 7.27 -3.59
N ALA A 214 -20.99 7.92 -2.58
CA ALA A 214 -20.26 8.75 -1.64
C ALA A 214 -19.15 7.98 -0.91
N TYR A 215 -19.42 6.76 -0.45
CA TYR A 215 -18.43 5.91 0.21
C TYR A 215 -17.32 5.47 -0.76
N ALA A 216 -17.68 5.09 -1.99
CA ALA A 216 -16.70 4.72 -3.02
C ALA A 216 -15.77 5.91 -3.37
N TYR A 217 -16.35 7.12 -3.55
CA TYR A 217 -15.57 8.34 -3.78
C TYR A 217 -14.70 8.67 -2.56
N ALA A 218 -15.21 8.52 -1.34
CA ALA A 218 -14.44 8.80 -0.12
C ALA A 218 -13.14 7.99 -0.09
N VAL A 219 -13.21 6.68 -0.32
CA VAL A 219 -12.02 5.80 -0.34
C VAL A 219 -11.12 6.13 -1.53
N ALA A 220 -11.68 6.32 -2.73
CA ALA A 220 -10.90 6.64 -3.93
C ALA A 220 -10.15 7.98 -3.79
N GLU A 221 -10.79 8.99 -3.20
CA GLU A 221 -10.21 10.30 -2.96
C GLU A 221 -9.15 10.28 -1.85
N GLN A 222 -9.33 9.47 -0.81
CA GLN A 222 -8.29 9.24 0.19
C GLN A 222 -7.09 8.53 -0.43
N ASN A 223 -7.32 7.51 -1.24
CA ASN A 223 -6.24 6.85 -1.98
C ASN A 223 -5.47 7.86 -2.85
N ALA A 224 -6.15 8.64 -3.69
CA ALA A 224 -5.54 9.64 -4.56
C ALA A 224 -4.86 10.78 -3.78
N GLY A 225 -5.39 11.13 -2.60
CA GLY A 225 -4.88 12.17 -1.71
C GLY A 225 -3.73 11.75 -0.80
N ASN A 226 -3.19 10.55 -0.96
CA ASN A 226 -2.17 9.92 -0.11
C ASN A 226 -2.63 9.69 1.34
N GLY A 227 -3.92 9.49 1.55
CA GLY A 227 -4.45 9.01 2.81
C GLY A 227 -4.03 7.57 3.10
N THR A 228 -4.20 7.16 4.36
CA THR A 228 -3.99 5.77 4.76
C THR A 228 -5.18 4.93 4.31
N ILE A 229 -4.91 3.89 3.57
CA ILE A 229 -5.91 2.97 3.02
C ILE A 229 -5.48 1.52 3.21
N VAL A 230 -6.39 0.60 2.97
CA VAL A 230 -6.08 -0.80 2.78
C VAL A 230 -5.99 -1.09 1.29
N THR A 231 -4.89 -1.66 0.85
CA THR A 231 -4.75 -2.18 -0.52
C THR A 231 -4.84 -3.69 -0.51
N ALA A 232 -5.37 -4.26 -1.60
CA ALA A 232 -5.20 -5.66 -1.94
C ALA A 232 -4.13 -5.79 -3.03
N PRO A 233 -3.42 -6.94 -3.13
CA PRO A 233 -2.43 -7.16 -4.16
C PRO A 233 -3.02 -7.16 -5.56
#